data_4b3f58274611f2d69b6070120d135a04
#
_entry.id   4b3f58274611f2d69b6070120d135a04
#
_cell.length_a   1.000
_cell.length_b   1.000
_cell.length_c   1.000
_cell.angle_alpha   90.00
_cell.angle_beta   90.00
_cell.angle_gamma   90.00
#
_symmetry.space_group_name_H-M   'P 1'
#
loop_
_entity.id
_entity.type
_entity.pdbx_description
1 polymer ?
#
loop_
_entity_poly.entity_id
_entity_poly.type
_entity_poly.pdbx_seq_one_letter_code
_entity_poly.pdbx_strand_id
1 'polypeptide(L)'
;MILTDHKLKDYGQKLVAPFAGDRVQAVGYDLTAKTFLLSSEQASSEVTLEPMASVFVQCEEEIALPADITSTIQLRKSRIRQGLILTAPRYYPGHCKPVYFRVTNFSGEAVRLAAGDGIATIIFERLEYPIDQPYDGKFQNEKTFAGGSAKPHPFKKAPKTAPFFPVGLRPQFWPFRTCN
;
A
#
# COMPACT_ATOMS: atom_id res chain seq x y z
N MET A 1 8.72 -15.35 0.07
CA MET A 1 9.52 -15.30 1.34
C MET A 1 9.75 -13.85 1.74
N ILE A 2 9.39 -13.49 2.97
CA ILE A 2 9.58 -12.10 3.48
C ILE A 2 11.07 -11.82 3.67
N LEU A 3 11.53 -10.63 3.31
CA LEU A 3 12.88 -10.18 3.54
C LEU A 3 13.03 -9.74 5.00
N THR A 4 14.04 -10.29 5.67
CA THR A 4 14.39 -9.92 7.05
C THR A 4 15.32 -8.69 7.08
N ASP A 5 15.56 -8.14 8.26
CA ASP A 5 16.42 -6.98 8.51
C ASP A 5 17.80 -7.10 7.88
N HIS A 6 18.45 -8.29 7.95
CA HIS A 6 19.73 -8.53 7.32
C HIS A 6 19.68 -8.32 5.80
N LYS A 7 18.66 -8.90 5.15
CA LYS A 7 18.50 -8.75 3.70
C LYS A 7 18.15 -7.33 3.30
N LEU A 8 17.35 -6.63 4.10
CA LEU A 8 17.03 -5.22 3.86
C LEU A 8 18.28 -4.34 3.95
N LYS A 9 19.16 -4.60 4.92
CA LYS A 9 20.45 -3.90 5.03
C LYS A 9 21.39 -4.22 3.87
N ASP A 10 21.44 -5.48 3.40
CA ASP A 10 22.23 -5.89 2.22
C ASP A 10 21.81 -5.15 0.95
N TYR A 11 20.49 -4.99 0.73
CA TYR A 11 19.96 -4.22 -0.40
C TYR A 11 20.20 -2.72 -0.24
N GLY A 12 19.98 -2.17 0.97
CA GLY A 12 20.18 -0.76 1.29
C GLY A 12 19.48 0.16 0.29
N GLN A 13 20.22 1.16 -0.19
CA GLN A 13 19.71 2.16 -1.15
C GLN A 13 19.29 1.59 -2.52
N LYS A 14 19.69 0.37 -2.85
CA LYS A 14 19.25 -0.28 -4.09
C LYS A 14 17.76 -0.65 -4.06
N LEU A 15 17.20 -0.82 -2.87
CA LEU A 15 15.79 -1.19 -2.68
C LEU A 15 14.94 -0.03 -2.20
N VAL A 16 15.47 0.80 -1.29
CA VAL A 16 14.80 1.95 -0.67
C VAL A 16 15.74 3.15 -0.65
N ALA A 17 15.33 4.28 -1.18
CA ALA A 17 16.13 5.51 -1.20
C ALA A 17 15.26 6.71 -0.75
N PRO A 18 15.73 7.56 0.20
CA PRO A 18 16.97 7.40 0.99
C PRO A 18 16.87 6.24 1.99
N PHE A 19 17.98 5.53 2.19
CA PHE A 19 18.05 4.42 3.14
C PHE A 19 18.64 4.89 4.48
N ALA A 20 17.94 4.56 5.58
CA ALA A 20 18.39 4.80 6.95
C ALA A 20 18.31 3.48 7.74
N GLY A 21 19.44 3.05 8.31
CA GLY A 21 19.54 1.75 8.97
C GLY A 21 18.69 1.62 10.23
N ASP A 22 18.40 2.73 10.91
CA ASP A 22 17.53 2.81 12.09
C ASP A 22 16.04 2.64 11.79
N ARG A 23 15.65 2.76 10.52
CA ARG A 23 14.29 2.52 10.05
C ARG A 23 14.03 1.06 9.65
N VAL A 24 15.06 0.22 9.63
CA VAL A 24 14.92 -1.21 9.34
C VAL A 24 14.30 -1.91 10.53
N GLN A 25 13.20 -2.60 10.30
CA GLN A 25 12.51 -3.46 11.24
C GLN A 25 12.83 -4.94 10.95
N ALA A 26 12.48 -5.84 11.86
CA ALA A 26 12.76 -7.28 11.71
C ALA A 26 12.32 -7.86 10.35
N VAL A 27 11.18 -7.39 9.82
CA VAL A 27 10.58 -7.89 8.58
C VAL A 27 10.05 -6.77 7.68
N GLY A 28 10.60 -5.56 7.78
CA GLY A 28 10.14 -4.43 6.98
C GLY A 28 10.97 -3.18 7.18
N TYR A 29 10.57 -2.10 6.52
CA TYR A 29 11.22 -0.80 6.59
C TYR A 29 10.18 0.29 6.89
N ASP A 30 10.45 1.15 7.86
CA ASP A 30 9.51 2.22 8.24
C ASP A 30 9.57 3.38 7.26
N LEU A 31 8.41 3.75 6.76
CA LEU A 31 8.19 4.85 5.82
C LEU A 31 7.82 6.14 6.55
N THR A 32 8.32 7.25 6.00
CA THR A 32 8.13 8.59 6.52
C THR A 32 7.23 9.40 5.61
N ALA A 33 6.25 10.08 6.18
CA ALA A 33 5.42 11.00 5.42
C ALA A 33 6.24 12.20 4.95
N LYS A 34 6.17 12.53 3.66
CA LYS A 34 6.78 13.72 3.07
C LYS A 34 5.75 14.80 2.83
N THR A 35 4.66 14.42 2.19
CA THR A 35 3.66 15.38 1.71
C THR A 35 2.28 14.74 1.74
N PHE A 36 1.30 15.54 2.08
CA PHE A 36 -0.12 15.18 2.04
C PHE A 36 -0.77 15.84 0.82
N LEU A 37 -1.33 15.04 -0.07
CA LEU A 37 -1.94 15.50 -1.31
C LEU A 37 -3.44 15.66 -1.09
N LEU A 38 -3.88 16.91 -1.00
CA LEU A 38 -5.28 17.28 -0.77
C LEU A 38 -6.09 17.26 -2.07
N SER A 39 -5.42 17.59 -3.19
CA SER A 39 -5.95 17.49 -4.56
C SER A 39 -4.80 17.26 -5.54
N SER A 40 -5.08 17.21 -6.84
CA SER A 40 -4.04 17.10 -7.89
C SER A 40 -3.05 18.28 -7.91
N GLU A 41 -3.46 19.43 -7.38
CA GLU A 41 -2.68 20.68 -7.43
C GLU A 41 -2.29 21.20 -6.04
N GLN A 42 -2.85 20.62 -4.98
CA GLN A 42 -2.65 21.12 -3.64
C GLN A 42 -1.98 20.07 -2.76
N ALA A 43 -0.80 20.40 -2.26
CA ALA A 43 -0.02 19.60 -1.33
C ALA A 43 0.29 20.39 -0.06
N SER A 44 0.39 19.69 1.08
CA SER A 44 0.72 20.27 2.38
C SER A 44 1.74 19.43 3.12
N SER A 45 2.55 20.06 3.96
CA SER A 45 3.46 19.38 4.88
C SER A 45 2.74 18.88 6.16
N GLU A 46 1.50 19.30 6.38
CA GLU A 46 0.68 18.83 7.51
C GLU A 46 -0.80 18.80 7.11
N VAL A 47 -1.56 17.95 7.80
CA VAL A 47 -3.00 17.84 7.62
C VAL A 47 -3.67 17.42 8.93
N THR A 48 -4.84 17.97 9.18
CA THR A 48 -5.74 17.46 10.21
C THR A 48 -6.87 16.72 9.51
N LEU A 49 -6.97 15.43 9.78
CA LEU A 49 -8.03 14.57 9.25
C LEU A 49 -9.19 14.53 10.21
N GLU A 50 -10.28 15.15 9.84
CA GLU A 50 -11.56 15.00 10.54
C GLU A 50 -12.05 13.55 10.45
N PRO A 51 -12.97 13.12 11.33
CA PRO A 51 -13.60 11.80 11.19
C PRO A 51 -14.11 11.54 9.78
N MET A 52 -13.82 10.37 9.23
CA MET A 52 -14.14 9.93 7.87
C MET A 52 -13.40 10.68 6.75
N ALA A 53 -12.56 11.67 7.05
CA ALA A 53 -11.73 12.32 6.06
C ALA A 53 -10.56 11.42 5.61
N SER A 54 -10.13 11.58 4.36
CA SER A 54 -9.00 10.85 3.81
C SER A 54 -8.04 11.74 3.04
N VAL A 55 -6.78 11.35 3.01
CA VAL A 55 -5.72 12.04 2.29
C VAL A 55 -4.79 11.04 1.61
N PHE A 56 -4.20 11.40 0.48
CA PHE A 56 -3.06 10.68 -0.07
C PHE A 56 -1.78 11.14 0.60
N VAL A 57 -0.95 10.18 0.98
CA VAL A 57 0.38 10.41 1.55
C VAL A 57 1.42 10.02 0.52
N GLN A 58 2.32 10.93 0.24
CA GLN A 58 3.59 10.64 -0.43
C GLN A 58 4.64 10.44 0.64
N CYS A 59 5.38 9.34 0.56
CA CYS A 59 6.53 9.10 1.43
C CYS A 59 7.79 9.80 0.95
N GLU A 60 8.76 9.98 1.84
CA GLU A 60 10.10 10.43 1.48
C GLU A 60 10.83 9.38 0.65
N GLU A 61 10.57 8.12 0.97
CA GLU A 61 11.23 6.99 0.37
C GLU A 61 10.68 6.68 -1.02
N GLU A 62 11.60 6.41 -1.91
CA GLU A 62 11.37 5.78 -3.20
C GLU A 62 11.80 4.32 -3.13
N ILE A 63 11.11 3.45 -3.84
CA ILE A 63 11.46 2.03 -3.91
C ILE A 63 11.82 1.65 -5.33
N ALA A 64 12.81 0.74 -5.46
CA ALA A 64 13.19 0.13 -6.73
C ALA A 64 13.12 -1.39 -6.58
N LEU A 65 12.07 -1.99 -7.13
CA LEU A 65 11.80 -3.42 -6.97
C LEU A 65 12.42 -4.22 -8.12
N PRO A 66 13.38 -5.12 -7.84
CA PRO A 66 13.90 -6.06 -8.84
C PRO A 66 12.83 -7.06 -9.28
N ALA A 67 13.10 -7.81 -10.33
CA ALA A 67 12.13 -8.72 -10.96
C ALA A 67 11.61 -9.85 -10.05
N ASP A 68 12.28 -10.10 -8.94
CA ASP A 68 11.94 -11.15 -7.98
C ASP A 68 11.40 -10.63 -6.63
N ILE A 69 11.15 -9.31 -6.52
CA ILE A 69 10.65 -8.71 -5.26
C ILE A 69 9.36 -7.93 -5.51
N THR A 70 8.37 -8.18 -4.67
CA THR A 70 7.13 -7.41 -4.53
C THR A 70 7.05 -6.82 -3.14
N SER A 71 6.17 -5.82 -2.93
CA SER A 71 5.99 -5.26 -1.59
C SER A 71 4.55 -4.89 -1.27
N THR A 72 4.25 -4.87 0.02
CA THR A 72 2.99 -4.42 0.60
C THR A 72 3.26 -3.38 1.69
N ILE A 73 2.28 -2.52 1.95
CA ILE A 73 2.38 -1.47 2.97
C ILE A 73 1.34 -1.72 4.05
N GLN A 74 1.74 -1.51 5.29
CA GLN A 74 0.88 -1.56 6.45
C GLN A 74 1.09 -0.32 7.32
N LEU A 75 0.04 0.18 7.97
CA LEU A 75 0.19 1.25 8.95
C LEU A 75 1.02 0.80 10.14
N ARG A 76 1.80 1.71 10.68
CA ARG A 76 2.45 1.50 11.98
C ARG A 76 1.39 1.33 13.06
N LYS A 77 1.70 0.48 14.05
CA LYS A 77 0.78 0.16 15.17
C LYS A 77 0.25 1.41 15.90
N SER A 78 1.07 2.45 16.04
CA SER A 78 0.66 3.72 16.65
C SER A 78 -0.45 4.41 15.84
N ARG A 79 -0.38 4.36 14.51
CA ARG A 79 -1.36 4.97 13.61
C ARG A 79 -2.68 4.18 13.59
N ILE A 80 -2.59 2.84 13.65
CA ILE A 80 -3.77 1.97 13.81
C ILE A 80 -4.50 2.30 15.11
N ARG A 81 -3.77 2.52 16.21
CA ARG A 81 -4.37 2.89 17.50
C ARG A 81 -5.04 4.26 17.50
N GLN A 82 -4.66 5.16 16.61
CA GLN A 82 -5.33 6.43 16.37
C GLN A 82 -6.62 6.29 15.53
N GLY A 83 -6.98 5.06 15.14
CA GLY A 83 -8.15 4.80 14.31
C GLY A 83 -7.94 5.08 12.82
N LEU A 84 -6.68 5.17 12.37
CA LEU A 84 -6.39 5.33 10.96
C LEU A 84 -6.47 4.00 10.21
N ILE A 85 -6.93 4.05 8.97
CA ILE A 85 -6.97 2.93 8.02
C ILE A 85 -6.15 3.31 6.79
N LEU A 86 -5.38 2.35 6.27
CA LEU A 86 -4.58 2.51 5.07
C LEU A 86 -5.19 1.74 3.90
N THR A 87 -5.19 2.39 2.74
CA THR A 87 -5.47 1.76 1.44
C THR A 87 -4.27 1.98 0.54
N ALA A 88 -3.57 0.91 0.20
CA ALA A 88 -2.40 0.93 -0.68
C ALA A 88 -2.47 -0.19 -1.71
N PRO A 89 -1.87 -0.01 -2.89
CA PRO A 89 -1.68 -1.11 -3.83
C PRO A 89 -0.59 -2.06 -3.32
N ARG A 90 -0.55 -3.28 -3.84
CA ARG A 90 0.67 -4.08 -3.84
C ARG A 90 1.60 -3.51 -4.92
N TYR A 91 2.83 -3.23 -4.57
CA TYR A 91 3.85 -2.82 -5.52
C TYR A 91 4.46 -4.04 -6.20
N TYR A 92 4.38 -4.07 -7.53
CA TYR A 92 4.88 -5.17 -8.33
C TYR A 92 6.35 -5.02 -8.67
N PRO A 93 7.06 -6.12 -8.97
CA PRO A 93 8.43 -6.07 -9.49
C PRO A 93 8.55 -5.12 -10.69
N GLY A 94 9.66 -4.39 -10.76
CA GLY A 94 9.88 -3.34 -11.77
C GLY A 94 9.42 -1.94 -11.34
N HIS A 95 8.68 -1.81 -10.24
CA HIS A 95 8.33 -0.48 -9.71
C HIS A 95 9.58 0.28 -9.24
N CYS A 96 9.74 1.52 -9.71
CA CYS A 96 10.88 2.37 -9.38
C CYS A 96 10.40 3.82 -9.22
N LYS A 97 9.79 4.16 -8.09
CA LYS A 97 9.18 5.50 -7.85
C LYS A 97 8.87 5.73 -6.37
N PRO A 98 8.47 6.97 -6.03
CA PRO A 98 7.94 7.30 -4.71
C PRO A 98 6.77 6.40 -4.30
N VAL A 99 6.69 6.18 -3.01
CA VAL A 99 5.61 5.39 -2.39
C VAL A 99 4.42 6.30 -2.08
N TYR A 100 3.24 5.91 -2.56
CA TYR A 100 1.98 6.61 -2.32
C TYR A 100 0.94 5.68 -1.74
N PHE A 101 0.15 6.15 -0.80
CA PHE A 101 -1.02 5.43 -0.28
C PHE A 101 -2.05 6.41 0.28
N ARG A 102 -3.27 5.94 0.47
CA ARG A 102 -4.33 6.70 1.10
C ARG A 102 -4.45 6.34 2.57
N VAL A 103 -4.62 7.35 3.41
CA VAL A 103 -4.97 7.19 4.83
C VAL A 103 -6.33 7.81 5.06
N THR A 104 -7.18 7.09 5.79
CA THR A 104 -8.51 7.55 6.20
C THR A 104 -8.60 7.53 7.72
N ASN A 105 -9.12 8.60 8.30
CA ASN A 105 -9.43 8.63 9.72
C ASN A 105 -10.79 7.98 9.98
N PHE A 106 -10.77 6.81 10.61
CA PHE A 106 -11.97 6.06 10.97
C PHE A 106 -12.30 6.17 12.47
N SER A 107 -11.63 7.09 13.16
CA SER A 107 -11.93 7.41 14.58
C SER A 107 -13.02 8.47 14.71
N GLY A 108 -13.47 8.68 15.95
CA GLY A 108 -14.44 9.76 16.27
C GLY A 108 -13.80 11.13 16.49
N GLU A 109 -12.47 11.25 16.42
CA GLU A 109 -11.72 12.48 16.73
C GLU A 109 -10.82 12.88 15.57
N ALA A 110 -10.49 14.18 15.49
CA ALA A 110 -9.56 14.68 14.49
C ALA A 110 -8.14 14.19 14.76
N VAL A 111 -7.42 13.73 13.71
CA VAL A 111 -6.05 13.25 13.81
C VAL A 111 -5.13 14.13 12.98
N ARG A 112 -4.11 14.72 13.63
CA ARG A 112 -3.08 15.50 12.96
C ARG A 112 -1.95 14.59 12.47
N LEU A 113 -1.51 14.81 11.24
CA LEU A 113 -0.35 14.19 10.60
C LEU A 113 0.56 15.29 10.05
N ALA A 114 1.88 15.10 10.15
CA ALA A 114 2.88 16.04 9.66
C ALA A 114 3.98 15.33 8.85
N ALA A 115 4.64 16.07 7.98
CA ALA A 115 5.86 15.61 7.32
C ALA A 115 6.92 15.26 8.37
N GLY A 116 7.69 14.20 8.11
CA GLY A 116 8.62 13.62 9.07
C GLY A 116 8.01 12.55 9.98
N ASP A 117 6.68 12.44 10.03
CA ASP A 117 6.03 11.40 10.81
C ASP A 117 6.29 10.00 10.23
N GLY A 118 6.69 9.06 11.10
CA GLY A 118 6.67 7.64 10.76
C GLY A 118 5.21 7.17 10.63
N ILE A 119 4.83 6.76 9.43
CA ILE A 119 3.40 6.53 9.14
C ILE A 119 3.06 5.07 8.83
N ALA A 120 3.92 4.38 8.10
CA ALA A 120 3.67 3.02 7.63
C ALA A 120 4.96 2.20 7.66
N THR A 121 4.84 0.90 7.48
CA THR A 121 5.95 -0.03 7.29
C THR A 121 5.74 -0.75 5.97
N ILE A 122 6.75 -0.74 5.10
CA ILE A 122 6.75 -1.52 3.87
C ILE A 122 7.40 -2.88 4.12
N ILE A 123 6.75 -3.94 3.64
CA ILE A 123 7.20 -5.32 3.75
C ILE A 123 7.55 -5.80 2.35
N PHE A 124 8.74 -6.35 2.19
CA PHE A 124 9.23 -6.87 0.92
C PHE A 124 9.18 -8.39 0.92
N GLU A 125 8.69 -8.95 -0.16
CA GLU A 125 8.53 -10.38 -0.36
C GLU A 125 9.26 -10.82 -1.62
N ARG A 126 10.15 -11.80 -1.47
CA ARG A 126 10.79 -12.44 -2.62
C ARG A 126 9.85 -13.48 -3.22
N LEU A 127 9.67 -13.40 -4.52
CA LEU A 127 8.95 -14.38 -5.32
C LEU A 127 9.80 -15.65 -5.48
N GLU A 128 9.17 -16.77 -5.75
CA GLU A 128 9.84 -18.04 -6.01
C GLU A 128 10.70 -17.96 -7.29
N TYR A 129 10.15 -17.30 -8.32
CA TYR A 129 10.82 -17.03 -9.58
C TYR A 129 10.68 -15.56 -9.94
N PRO A 130 11.70 -14.96 -10.63
CA PRO A 130 11.54 -13.65 -11.23
C PRO A 130 10.39 -13.64 -12.23
N ILE A 131 9.72 -12.50 -12.35
CA ILE A 131 8.68 -12.33 -13.37
C ILE A 131 9.33 -12.12 -14.75
N ASP A 132 8.71 -12.65 -15.81
CA ASP A 132 9.19 -12.48 -17.18
C ASP A 132 8.95 -11.07 -17.73
N GLN A 133 7.86 -10.44 -17.33
CA GLN A 133 7.47 -9.09 -17.77
C GLN A 133 7.28 -8.17 -16.57
N PRO A 134 8.22 -7.25 -16.30
CA PRO A 134 8.05 -6.22 -15.29
C PRO A 134 6.80 -5.40 -15.55
N TYR A 135 6.21 -4.89 -14.48
CA TYR A 135 5.06 -4.00 -14.59
C TYR A 135 5.39 -2.79 -15.47
N ASP A 136 4.68 -2.63 -16.58
CA ASP A 136 4.75 -1.50 -17.52
C ASP A 136 3.40 -0.76 -17.55
N GLY A 137 2.86 -0.45 -16.40
CA GLY A 137 1.57 0.20 -16.27
C GLY A 137 1.67 1.73 -16.24
N LYS A 138 0.54 2.37 -16.45
CA LYS A 138 0.37 3.84 -16.49
C LYS A 138 1.05 4.59 -15.34
N PHE A 139 1.13 3.99 -14.15
CA PHE A 139 1.65 4.62 -12.94
C PHE A 139 3.13 4.31 -12.66
N GLN A 140 3.81 3.52 -13.51
CA GLN A 140 5.20 3.16 -13.29
C GLN A 140 6.15 4.36 -13.41
N ASN A 141 5.82 5.31 -14.28
CA ASN A 141 6.61 6.50 -14.55
C ASN A 141 5.96 7.78 -14.01
N GLU A 142 5.07 7.67 -13.04
CA GLU A 142 4.40 8.81 -12.45
C GLU A 142 5.41 9.65 -11.63
N LYS A 143 5.80 10.79 -12.16
CA LYS A 143 6.71 11.74 -11.49
C LYS A 143 5.96 12.65 -10.51
N THR A 144 4.70 12.88 -10.76
CA THR A 144 3.80 13.68 -9.93
C THR A 144 2.50 12.93 -9.78
N PHE A 145 1.94 12.93 -8.58
CA PHE A 145 0.62 12.35 -8.35
C PHE A 145 -0.42 13.07 -9.20
N ALA A 146 -0.75 12.51 -10.35
CA ALA A 146 -1.92 12.91 -11.09
C ALA A 146 -3.13 12.38 -10.33
N GLY A 147 -3.67 13.18 -9.40
CA GLY A 147 -4.89 12.86 -8.67
C GLY A 147 -5.94 12.41 -9.66
N GLY A 148 -6.12 11.10 -9.77
CA GLY A 148 -7.04 10.55 -10.72
C GLY A 148 -8.44 11.00 -10.35
N SER A 149 -9.02 11.90 -11.13
CA SER A 149 -10.43 11.81 -11.35
C SER A 149 -10.65 10.44 -11.98
N ALA A 150 -10.86 9.43 -11.15
CA ALA A 150 -11.30 8.14 -11.62
C ALA A 150 -12.60 8.45 -12.36
N LYS A 151 -12.55 8.52 -13.70
CA LYS A 151 -13.77 8.37 -14.46
C LYS A 151 -14.39 7.11 -13.88
N PRO A 152 -15.61 7.17 -13.33
CA PRO A 152 -16.21 5.99 -12.74
C PRO A 152 -16.15 4.91 -13.82
N HIS A 153 -15.42 3.84 -13.55
CA HIS A 153 -15.43 2.67 -14.41
C HIS A 153 -16.89 2.29 -14.47
N PRO A 154 -17.55 2.24 -15.65
CA PRO A 154 -18.92 1.81 -15.69
C PRO A 154 -18.92 0.40 -15.13
N PHE A 155 -19.37 0.26 -13.88
CA PHE A 155 -19.72 -1.06 -13.37
C PHE A 155 -20.65 -1.65 -14.42
N LYS A 156 -20.20 -2.70 -15.12
CA LYS A 156 -21.12 -3.49 -15.95
C LYS A 156 -22.25 -3.83 -15.01
N LYS A 157 -23.44 -3.25 -15.27
CA LYS A 157 -24.63 -3.54 -14.47
C LYS A 157 -24.69 -5.04 -14.31
N ALA A 158 -24.69 -5.50 -13.06
CA ALA A 158 -24.92 -6.92 -12.79
C ALA A 158 -26.12 -7.36 -13.60
N PRO A 159 -26.07 -8.52 -14.25
CA PRO A 159 -27.23 -9.02 -15.02
C PRO A 159 -28.43 -8.99 -14.09
N LYS A 160 -29.56 -8.44 -14.58
CA LYS A 160 -30.81 -8.26 -13.82
C LYS A 160 -31.43 -9.56 -13.31
N THR A 161 -30.79 -10.68 -13.58
CA THR A 161 -31.19 -12.02 -13.17
C THR A 161 -30.01 -12.71 -12.47
N ALA A 162 -29.71 -12.27 -11.27
CA ALA A 162 -29.02 -13.17 -10.34
C ALA A 162 -30.05 -14.21 -9.90
N PRO A 163 -29.78 -15.52 -10.04
CA PRO A 163 -30.68 -16.53 -9.53
C PRO A 163 -30.86 -16.33 -8.03
N PHE A 164 -32.10 -16.16 -7.60
CA PHE A 164 -32.48 -16.12 -6.20
C PHE A 164 -32.17 -17.50 -5.61
N PHE A 165 -31.14 -17.64 -4.83
CA PHE A 165 -30.89 -18.84 -4.04
C PHE A 165 -31.83 -18.82 -2.84
N PRO A 166 -32.75 -19.77 -2.71
CA PRO A 166 -33.60 -19.85 -1.54
C PRO A 166 -32.72 -20.12 -0.30
N VAL A 167 -32.94 -19.31 0.73
CA VAL A 167 -32.32 -19.46 2.05
C VAL A 167 -32.80 -20.82 2.63
N GLY A 168 -31.96 -21.84 2.61
CA GLY A 168 -32.34 -23.13 3.21
C GLY A 168 -31.47 -24.34 2.87
N LEU A 169 -30.50 -24.23 1.98
CA LEU A 169 -29.57 -25.34 1.73
C LEU A 169 -28.28 -25.16 2.50
N ARG A 170 -28.07 -25.96 3.55
CA ARG A 170 -26.78 -26.09 4.22
C ARG A 170 -25.71 -26.49 3.20
N PRO A 171 -24.51 -25.85 3.19
CA PRO A 171 -23.44 -26.31 2.32
C PRO A 171 -23.04 -27.72 2.75
N GLN A 172 -23.14 -28.67 1.84
CA GLN A 172 -22.54 -29.98 2.01
C GLN A 172 -21.03 -29.81 2.08
N PHE A 173 -20.43 -30.40 3.09
CA PHE A 173 -18.99 -30.44 3.33
C PHE A 173 -18.25 -30.84 2.07
N TRP A 174 -17.35 -29.95 1.60
CA TRP A 174 -16.35 -30.30 0.60
C TRP A 174 -15.27 -31.16 1.28
N PRO A 175 -14.98 -32.37 0.80
CA PRO A 175 -13.93 -33.19 1.40
C PRO A 175 -12.57 -32.55 1.11
N PHE A 176 -11.82 -32.25 2.17
CA PHE A 176 -10.41 -31.94 2.08
C PHE A 176 -9.68 -33.10 1.41
N ARG A 177 -9.11 -32.89 0.22
CA ARG A 177 -8.13 -33.80 -0.35
C ARG A 177 -6.84 -33.61 0.43
N THR A 178 -6.48 -34.60 1.23
CA THR A 178 -5.13 -34.75 1.75
C THR A 178 -4.22 -35.08 0.57
N CYS A 179 -3.23 -34.23 0.32
CA CYS A 179 -2.11 -34.57 -0.55
C CYS A 179 -1.20 -35.53 0.21
N ASN A 180 -1.03 -36.74 -0.36
CA ASN A 180 0.11 -37.59 -0.07
C ASN A 180 1.31 -37.12 -0.89
#